data_b87eaf708efd58c44f8d81196622b249
#
_entry.id   b87eaf708efd58c44f8d81196622b249
#
_cell.length_a   1.000
_cell.length_b   1.000
_cell.length_c   1.000
_cell.angle_alpha   90.00
_cell.angle_beta   90.00
_cell.angle_gamma   90.00
#
_symmetry.space_group_name_H-M   'P 1'
#
loop_
_entity.id
_entity.type
_entity.pdbx_description
1 polymer ?
#
loop_
_entity_poly.entity_id
_entity_poly.type
_entity_poly.pdbx_seq_one_letter_code
_entity_poly.pdbx_strand_id
1 'polypeptide(L)'
;MWEQSYLCGHGLVRLQRSASRRPKRAAPRTLLCLVVPDMTETTAVPPVPTPVAPGEPMPHRKVIRSWTNPFAQRDNWHAFVLLVLDYILFSALVAGAVLFDAWWLQLLSGLAAGFVIGRLFIIGHDACHMSLTPNRKLNKWLGRIAFMPSLTAYSLWDVGHNVVHHGYTCLKGVDFVWEPLTKEEFDALSPMQRALQRIYRSGWGAGIYYMIEIWWKREFFPNKTHMPTRRPVFFWDNILVVAFWTVWAVAITALALAFEQPVWQAFLFGMAAPLMFWFYMIGFVVYVHHTHEKVTWQNDKTAWGKAAPFVSTTVHLTFPFKIGAAMHHIMEHTAHHVDMSIPLYQLKKAQAKLEELLPGRIVVQPFSWKWYFDTAAKCKLYDFKQMCWTDFSGRATSVPRTDVTVVPA
;
A
#
# COMPACT_ATOMS: atom_id res chain seq x y z
N MET A 1 29.22 0.17 5.36
CA MET A 1 29.01 1.24 6.34
C MET A 1 28.42 2.42 5.59
N TRP A 2 27.07 2.56 5.59
CA TRP A 2 26.36 3.63 4.87
C TRP A 2 25.60 4.43 5.93
N GLU A 3 26.03 5.68 6.10
CA GLU A 3 25.38 6.64 7.01
C GLU A 3 24.05 7.10 6.40
N GLN A 4 23.01 7.01 7.21
CA GLN A 4 21.69 7.61 6.93
C GLN A 4 21.74 9.07 7.35
N SER A 5 21.69 9.99 6.38
CA SER A 5 21.49 11.42 6.63
C SER A 5 20.02 11.74 6.52
N TYR A 6 19.38 12.12 7.61
CA TYR A 6 18.02 12.67 7.65
C TYR A 6 18.09 14.18 7.48
N LEU A 7 17.36 14.72 6.52
CA LEU A 7 17.15 16.16 6.36
C LEU A 7 16.12 16.65 7.39
N CYS A 8 16.61 17.34 8.42
CA CYS A 8 15.79 18.21 9.23
C CYS A 8 16.10 19.65 8.83
N GLY A 9 15.08 20.43 8.49
CA GLY A 9 15.25 21.83 8.08
C GLY A 9 15.90 22.70 9.15
N HIS A 10 16.72 23.63 8.68
CA HIS A 10 17.47 24.68 9.36
C HIS A 10 18.83 24.31 9.97
N GLY A 11 19.89 24.81 9.33
CA GLY A 11 21.18 25.12 9.92
C GLY A 11 22.24 24.03 9.84
N LEU A 12 23.16 24.20 8.90
CA LEU A 12 24.45 23.51 8.85
C LEU A 12 25.32 23.88 10.07
N VAL A 13 25.50 22.95 11.00
CA VAL A 13 26.58 23.03 12.00
C VAL A 13 27.65 22.02 11.62
N ARG A 14 28.79 22.53 11.17
CA ARG A 14 30.03 21.77 10.89
C ARG A 14 30.73 21.48 12.22
N LEU A 15 30.74 20.23 12.66
CA LEU A 15 31.60 19.78 13.74
C LEU A 15 32.93 19.27 13.16
N GLN A 16 33.99 20.05 13.36
CA GLN A 16 35.38 19.62 13.13
C GLN A 16 35.80 18.63 14.22
N ARG A 17 36.19 17.43 13.82
CA ARG A 17 36.86 16.48 14.71
C ARG A 17 38.36 16.74 14.67
N SER A 18 38.94 17.24 15.77
CA SER A 18 40.35 17.24 16.00
C SER A 18 40.86 15.87 16.42
N ALA A 19 41.83 15.34 15.70
CA ALA A 19 42.53 14.12 16.06
C ALA A 19 43.56 14.44 17.16
N SER A 20 43.43 13.88 18.35
CA SER A 20 44.52 13.82 19.32
C SER A 20 44.82 12.37 19.69
N ARG A 21 46.04 11.94 19.33
CA ARG A 21 46.66 10.69 19.81
C ARG A 21 47.07 10.85 21.27
N ARG A 22 46.73 9.90 22.14
CA ARG A 22 47.36 9.68 23.43
C ARG A 22 47.75 8.23 23.63
N PRO A 23 48.88 7.99 24.34
CA PRO A 23 49.53 6.69 24.41
C PRO A 23 48.92 5.78 25.50
N LYS A 24 49.14 4.49 25.32
CA LYS A 24 48.76 3.39 26.23
C LYS A 24 49.56 3.47 27.54
N ARG A 25 48.87 3.52 28.67
CA ARG A 25 49.42 3.07 29.97
C ARG A 25 48.59 1.92 30.48
N ALA A 26 49.27 0.82 30.85
CA ALA A 26 48.67 -0.32 31.49
C ALA A 26 48.39 0.01 32.98
N ALA A 27 47.22 -0.38 33.47
CA ALA A 27 46.86 -0.31 34.88
C ALA A 27 46.52 -1.72 35.40
N PRO A 28 46.73 -2.01 36.70
CA PRO A 28 46.75 -3.38 37.25
C PRO A 28 45.34 -3.97 37.32
N ARG A 29 45.32 -5.30 37.12
CA ARG A 29 44.07 -6.10 37.23
C ARG A 29 43.69 -6.25 38.71
N THR A 30 42.64 -5.54 39.12
CA THR A 30 41.90 -5.84 40.35
C THR A 30 40.88 -6.91 40.02
N LEU A 31 40.95 -8.08 40.64
CA LEU A 31 39.94 -9.11 40.59
C LEU A 31 38.66 -8.56 41.28
N LEU A 32 37.69 -8.17 40.51
CA LEU A 32 36.35 -7.89 41.01
C LEU A 32 35.58 -9.22 41.02
N CYS A 33 35.26 -9.75 42.21
CA CYS A 33 34.28 -10.82 42.35
C CYS A 33 32.94 -10.31 41.82
N LEU A 34 32.55 -10.72 40.61
CA LEU A 34 31.20 -10.57 40.10
C LEU A 34 30.28 -11.47 40.93
N VAL A 35 29.52 -10.87 41.80
CA VAL A 35 28.29 -11.46 42.34
C VAL A 35 27.36 -11.58 41.17
N VAL A 36 27.16 -12.82 40.67
CA VAL A 36 26.12 -13.11 39.66
C VAL A 36 24.79 -12.94 40.36
N PRO A 37 23.93 -12.00 39.94
CA PRO A 37 22.57 -11.95 40.47
C PRO A 37 21.85 -13.23 40.04
N ASP A 38 21.11 -13.81 40.94
CA ASP A 38 20.25 -14.95 40.72
C ASP A 38 19.23 -14.64 39.64
N MET A 39 19.49 -15.16 38.43
CA MET A 39 18.62 -14.98 37.25
C MET A 39 17.45 -15.97 37.30
N THR A 40 16.74 -16.02 38.40
CA THR A 40 15.38 -16.54 38.43
C THR A 40 14.40 -15.43 38.07
N GLU A 41 14.60 -14.74 36.93
CA GLU A 41 13.52 -14.04 36.28
C GLU A 41 12.52 -15.09 35.80
N THR A 42 11.48 -15.30 36.61
CA THR A 42 10.22 -15.85 36.12
C THR A 42 9.84 -15.02 34.90
N THR A 43 9.96 -15.60 33.71
CA THR A 43 9.39 -15.03 32.50
C THR A 43 7.90 -14.93 32.71
N ALA A 44 7.46 -13.81 33.27
CA ALA A 44 6.04 -13.49 33.39
C ALA A 44 5.47 -13.57 31.97
N VAL A 45 4.58 -14.52 31.74
CA VAL A 45 3.81 -14.60 30.51
C VAL A 45 3.18 -13.23 30.36
N PRO A 46 3.43 -12.51 29.23
CA PRO A 46 2.87 -11.18 29.05
C PRO A 46 1.36 -11.28 29.24
N PRO A 47 0.75 -10.36 29.97
CA PRO A 47 -0.69 -10.40 30.26
C PRO A 47 -1.46 -10.50 28.95
N VAL A 48 -2.46 -11.36 28.90
CA VAL A 48 -3.35 -11.48 27.75
C VAL A 48 -3.94 -10.10 27.47
N PRO A 49 -3.79 -9.55 26.27
CA PRO A 49 -4.28 -8.22 25.98
C PRO A 49 -5.81 -8.19 26.14
N THR A 50 -6.31 -7.20 26.86
CA THR A 50 -7.74 -6.95 27.05
C THR A 50 -8.26 -5.98 26.01
N PRO A 51 -9.53 -6.10 25.58
CA PRO A 51 -10.13 -5.13 24.68
C PRO A 51 -10.10 -3.72 25.25
N VAL A 52 -9.81 -2.74 24.40
CA VAL A 52 -9.83 -1.31 24.73
C VAL A 52 -11.29 -0.86 24.76
N ALA A 53 -11.76 -0.37 25.91
CA ALA A 53 -13.15 0.04 26.04
C ALA A 53 -13.50 1.23 25.12
N PRO A 54 -14.75 1.36 24.64
CA PRO A 54 -15.21 2.54 23.93
C PRO A 54 -14.97 3.81 24.75
N GLY A 55 -14.36 4.84 24.12
CA GLY A 55 -14.02 6.10 24.83
C GLY A 55 -12.65 6.14 25.48
N GLU A 56 -11.98 5.01 25.68
CA GLU A 56 -10.59 5.03 26.15
C GLU A 56 -9.61 5.55 25.07
N PRO A 57 -8.51 6.19 25.47
CA PRO A 57 -7.49 6.62 24.51
C PRO A 57 -6.92 5.44 23.71
N MET A 58 -6.64 5.67 22.43
CA MET A 58 -6.01 4.65 21.58
C MET A 58 -4.62 4.30 22.13
N PRO A 59 -4.29 3.02 22.37
CA PRO A 59 -2.98 2.62 22.80
C PRO A 59 -1.90 3.01 21.79
N HIS A 60 -0.70 3.22 22.26
CA HIS A 60 0.43 3.53 21.38
C HIS A 60 0.64 2.42 20.36
N ARG A 61 1.01 2.78 19.10
CA ARG A 61 1.20 1.83 17.99
C ARG A 61 2.06 0.62 18.35
N LYS A 62 3.12 0.79 19.16
CA LYS A 62 3.98 -0.33 19.60
C LYS A 62 3.21 -1.37 20.42
N VAL A 63 2.27 -0.94 21.25
CA VAL A 63 1.42 -1.84 22.04
C VAL A 63 0.49 -2.62 21.11
N ILE A 64 -0.19 -1.93 20.19
CA ILE A 64 -1.09 -2.58 19.23
C ILE A 64 -0.32 -3.57 18.34
N ARG A 65 0.88 -3.20 17.87
CA ARG A 65 1.75 -4.11 17.11
C ARG A 65 2.16 -5.36 17.91
N SER A 66 2.34 -5.25 19.23
CA SER A 66 2.69 -6.43 20.05
C SER A 66 1.58 -7.49 20.04
N TRP A 67 0.32 -7.10 19.87
CA TRP A 67 -0.81 -8.02 19.75
C TRP A 67 -0.82 -8.81 18.45
N THR A 68 -0.25 -8.24 17.40
CA THR A 68 -0.19 -8.83 16.06
C THR A 68 1.13 -9.54 15.75
N ASN A 69 2.17 -9.38 16.59
CA ASN A 69 3.46 -10.04 16.43
C ASN A 69 3.40 -11.57 16.18
N PRO A 70 2.49 -12.34 16.83
CA PRO A 70 2.38 -13.78 16.56
C PRO A 70 2.05 -14.10 15.08
N PHE A 71 1.44 -13.16 14.37
CA PHE A 71 1.06 -13.33 12.96
C PHE A 71 2.16 -12.84 11.98
N ALA A 72 3.24 -12.23 12.47
CA ALA A 72 4.35 -11.77 11.64
C ALA A 72 5.35 -12.88 11.24
N GLN A 73 4.98 -14.14 11.45
CA GLN A 73 5.78 -15.29 11.04
C GLN A 73 5.72 -15.48 9.53
N ARG A 74 6.88 -15.65 8.91
CA ARG A 74 7.08 -15.71 7.47
C ARG A 74 7.61 -17.05 7.05
N ASP A 75 7.23 -17.48 5.85
CA ASP A 75 7.57 -18.78 5.31
C ASP A 75 7.94 -18.65 3.82
N ASN A 76 9.08 -19.22 3.43
CA ASN A 76 9.51 -19.21 2.04
C ASN A 76 8.60 -20.06 1.13
N TRP A 77 8.06 -21.15 1.64
CA TRP A 77 7.25 -22.09 0.85
C TRP A 77 5.96 -21.41 0.35
N HIS A 78 5.22 -20.75 1.25
CA HIS A 78 4.02 -20.02 0.87
C HIS A 78 4.32 -18.96 -0.20
N ALA A 79 5.41 -18.19 -0.02
CA ALA A 79 5.80 -17.16 -0.98
C ALA A 79 6.04 -17.73 -2.39
N PHE A 80 6.79 -18.84 -2.48
CA PHE A 80 7.08 -19.48 -3.76
C PHE A 80 5.84 -20.09 -4.40
N VAL A 81 5.04 -20.82 -3.62
CA VAL A 81 3.82 -21.46 -4.14
C VAL A 81 2.86 -20.41 -4.70
N LEU A 82 2.60 -19.33 -3.96
CA LEU A 82 1.71 -18.25 -4.43
C LEU A 82 2.24 -17.61 -5.72
N LEU A 83 3.52 -17.25 -5.75
CA LEU A 83 4.13 -16.62 -6.92
C LEU A 83 4.07 -17.52 -8.15
N VAL A 84 4.46 -18.79 -8.01
CA VAL A 84 4.50 -19.74 -9.13
C VAL A 84 3.09 -20.03 -9.65
N LEU A 85 2.13 -20.29 -8.75
CA LEU A 85 0.74 -20.55 -9.14
C LEU A 85 0.14 -19.35 -9.87
N ASP A 86 0.37 -18.13 -9.38
CA ASP A 86 -0.17 -16.93 -10.01
C ASP A 86 0.50 -16.66 -11.37
N TYR A 87 1.80 -16.95 -11.54
CA TYR A 87 2.45 -16.86 -12.86
C TYR A 87 1.97 -17.94 -13.84
N ILE A 88 1.73 -19.16 -13.39
CA ILE A 88 1.14 -20.22 -14.23
C ILE A 88 -0.26 -19.78 -14.68
N LEU A 89 -1.08 -19.31 -13.76
CA LEU A 89 -2.44 -18.85 -14.05
C LEU A 89 -2.43 -17.65 -14.98
N PHE A 90 -1.57 -16.68 -14.75
CA PHE A 90 -1.37 -15.52 -15.61
C PHE A 90 -0.99 -15.93 -17.04
N SER A 91 0.01 -16.81 -17.17
CA SER A 91 0.46 -17.27 -18.49
C SER A 91 -0.61 -18.06 -19.24
N ALA A 92 -1.36 -18.92 -18.54
CA ALA A 92 -2.46 -19.68 -19.13
C ALA A 92 -3.60 -18.75 -19.60
N LEU A 93 -3.94 -17.73 -18.82
CA LEU A 93 -4.98 -16.77 -19.17
C LEU A 93 -4.55 -15.87 -20.32
N VAL A 94 -3.28 -15.43 -20.38
CA VAL A 94 -2.75 -14.70 -21.54
C VAL A 94 -2.75 -15.57 -22.79
N ALA A 95 -2.37 -16.83 -22.67
CA ALA A 95 -2.46 -17.78 -23.78
C ALA A 95 -3.92 -17.94 -24.25
N GLY A 96 -4.88 -18.09 -23.34
CA GLY A 96 -6.30 -18.14 -23.68
C GLY A 96 -6.79 -16.86 -24.36
N ALA A 97 -6.32 -15.69 -23.91
CA ALA A 97 -6.64 -14.41 -24.54
C ALA A 97 -6.11 -14.25 -25.98
N VAL A 98 -5.09 -15.04 -26.34
CA VAL A 98 -4.56 -15.08 -27.72
C VAL A 98 -5.20 -16.19 -28.55
N LEU A 99 -5.42 -17.38 -27.98
CA LEU A 99 -5.70 -18.60 -28.71
C LEU A 99 -7.19 -18.97 -28.84
N PHE A 100 -8.07 -18.41 -28.01
CA PHE A 100 -9.49 -18.70 -28.17
C PHE A 100 -10.03 -18.11 -29.47
N ASP A 101 -10.90 -18.84 -30.18
CA ASP A 101 -11.48 -18.38 -31.44
C ASP A 101 -12.56 -17.31 -31.22
N ALA A 102 -13.30 -17.39 -30.11
CA ALA A 102 -14.35 -16.44 -29.79
C ALA A 102 -13.78 -15.20 -29.08
N TRP A 103 -13.96 -14.02 -29.68
CA TRP A 103 -13.46 -12.75 -29.12
C TRP A 103 -13.88 -12.47 -27.68
N TRP A 104 -15.08 -12.88 -27.28
CA TRP A 104 -15.56 -12.69 -25.91
C TRP A 104 -14.85 -13.61 -24.91
N LEU A 105 -14.43 -14.81 -25.30
CA LEU A 105 -13.56 -15.68 -24.48
C LEU A 105 -12.16 -15.09 -24.38
N GLN A 106 -11.63 -14.51 -25.47
CA GLN A 106 -10.36 -13.77 -25.44
C GLN A 106 -10.43 -12.61 -24.44
N LEU A 107 -11.52 -11.80 -24.50
CA LEU A 107 -11.74 -10.69 -23.58
C LEU A 107 -11.86 -11.17 -22.12
N LEU A 108 -12.68 -12.18 -21.84
CA LEU A 108 -12.85 -12.72 -20.49
C LEU A 108 -11.52 -13.26 -19.93
N SER A 109 -10.74 -13.95 -20.77
CA SER A 109 -9.41 -14.45 -20.40
C SER A 109 -8.45 -13.30 -20.10
N GLY A 110 -8.46 -12.25 -20.92
CA GLY A 110 -7.67 -11.05 -20.70
C GLY A 110 -8.04 -10.29 -19.40
N LEU A 111 -9.34 -10.12 -19.14
CA LEU A 111 -9.81 -9.51 -17.89
C LEU A 111 -9.42 -10.35 -16.67
N ALA A 112 -9.54 -11.68 -16.76
CA ALA A 112 -9.08 -12.60 -15.72
C ALA A 112 -7.55 -12.53 -15.52
N ALA A 113 -6.77 -12.41 -16.60
CA ALA A 113 -5.33 -12.17 -16.52
C ALA A 113 -5.02 -10.85 -15.79
N GLY A 114 -5.81 -9.80 -16.03
CA GLY A 114 -5.71 -8.52 -15.31
C GLY A 114 -5.96 -8.67 -13.80
N PHE A 115 -6.93 -9.51 -13.41
CA PHE A 115 -7.14 -9.84 -11.99
C PHE A 115 -5.91 -10.55 -11.39
N VAL A 116 -5.30 -11.47 -12.14
CA VAL A 116 -4.08 -12.17 -11.68
C VAL A 116 -2.88 -11.24 -11.62
N ILE A 117 -2.77 -10.23 -12.51
CA ILE A 117 -1.78 -9.15 -12.34
C ILE A 117 -1.96 -8.49 -10.96
N GLY A 118 -3.20 -8.24 -10.54
CA GLY A 118 -3.49 -7.71 -9.20
C GLY A 118 -3.01 -8.62 -8.07
N ARG A 119 -3.20 -9.93 -8.20
CA ARG A 119 -2.69 -10.91 -7.22
C ARG A 119 -1.17 -10.91 -7.14
N LEU A 120 -0.49 -10.92 -8.29
CA LEU A 120 0.96 -10.80 -8.39
C LEU A 120 1.45 -9.49 -7.76
N PHE A 121 0.72 -8.40 -8.00
CA PHE A 121 1.05 -7.11 -7.39
C PHE A 121 0.97 -7.18 -5.85
N ILE A 122 -0.02 -7.84 -5.26
CA ILE A 122 -0.13 -7.99 -3.81
C ILE A 122 1.03 -8.82 -3.26
N ILE A 123 1.50 -9.85 -3.97
CA ILE A 123 2.72 -10.60 -3.61
C ILE A 123 3.95 -9.67 -3.64
N GLY A 124 4.06 -8.84 -4.68
CA GLY A 124 5.13 -7.84 -4.80
C GLY A 124 5.09 -6.78 -3.71
N HIS A 125 3.90 -6.33 -3.34
CA HIS A 125 3.62 -5.42 -2.25
C HIS A 125 4.17 -5.95 -0.91
N ASP A 126 3.85 -7.18 -0.54
CA ASP A 126 4.35 -7.80 0.69
C ASP A 126 5.86 -8.03 0.66
N ALA A 127 6.39 -8.42 -0.50
CA ALA A 127 7.83 -8.53 -0.69
C ALA A 127 8.53 -7.17 -0.48
N CYS A 128 7.89 -6.08 -0.89
CA CYS A 128 8.40 -4.71 -0.68
C CYS A 128 8.42 -4.31 0.80
N HIS A 129 7.42 -4.73 1.58
CA HIS A 129 7.40 -4.59 3.03
C HIS A 129 8.37 -5.50 3.77
N MET A 130 9.12 -6.36 3.06
CA MET A 130 9.95 -7.41 3.64
C MET A 130 9.16 -8.41 4.48
N SER A 131 7.86 -8.55 4.23
CA SER A 131 6.94 -9.43 4.97
C SER A 131 6.70 -10.77 4.29
N LEU A 132 6.94 -10.90 2.98
CA LEU A 132 6.63 -12.10 2.22
C LEU A 132 7.47 -13.32 2.64
N THR A 133 8.79 -13.13 2.84
CA THR A 133 9.74 -14.18 3.26
C THR A 133 10.64 -13.71 4.41
N PRO A 134 11.28 -14.63 5.18
CA PRO A 134 12.28 -14.25 6.18
C PRO A 134 13.53 -13.60 5.58
N ASN A 135 13.84 -13.84 4.31
CA ASN A 135 15.08 -13.40 3.68
C ASN A 135 14.86 -12.06 2.93
N ARG A 136 15.49 -10.99 3.41
CA ARG A 136 15.39 -9.64 2.82
C ARG A 136 15.87 -9.54 1.37
N LYS A 137 16.91 -10.31 0.98
CA LYS A 137 17.39 -10.32 -0.41
C LYS A 137 16.39 -11.01 -1.33
N LEU A 138 15.85 -12.11 -0.86
CA LEU A 138 14.82 -12.87 -1.58
C LEU A 138 13.56 -12.01 -1.80
N ASN A 139 13.09 -11.32 -0.76
CA ASN A 139 11.96 -10.38 -0.90
C ASN A 139 12.20 -9.34 -2.02
N LYS A 140 13.40 -8.75 -2.08
CA LYS A 140 13.71 -7.76 -3.13
C LYS A 140 13.66 -8.33 -4.55
N TRP A 141 14.04 -9.60 -4.73
CA TRP A 141 13.98 -10.25 -6.05
C TRP A 141 12.57 -10.71 -6.39
N LEU A 142 11.89 -11.39 -5.45
CA LEU A 142 10.51 -11.82 -5.64
C LEU A 142 9.57 -10.63 -5.90
N GLY A 143 9.78 -9.52 -5.18
CA GLY A 143 8.99 -8.31 -5.39
C GLY A 143 9.17 -7.71 -6.79
N ARG A 144 10.42 -7.68 -7.32
CA ARG A 144 10.66 -7.24 -8.70
C ARG A 144 9.94 -8.14 -9.71
N ILE A 145 10.10 -9.46 -9.55
CA ILE A 145 9.45 -10.42 -10.43
C ILE A 145 7.92 -10.25 -10.36
N ALA A 146 7.35 -10.18 -9.18
CA ALA A 146 5.91 -10.08 -9.00
C ALA A 146 5.31 -8.76 -9.54
N PHE A 147 6.08 -7.67 -9.54
CA PHE A 147 5.64 -6.37 -10.06
C PHE A 147 5.75 -6.21 -11.58
N MET A 148 6.50 -7.08 -12.28
CA MET A 148 6.71 -6.93 -13.73
C MET A 148 5.41 -6.87 -14.55
N PRO A 149 4.41 -7.75 -14.33
CA PRO A 149 3.20 -7.73 -15.13
C PRO A 149 2.34 -6.47 -14.92
N SER A 150 2.48 -5.80 -13.78
CA SER A 150 1.76 -4.57 -13.44
C SER A 150 2.46 -3.29 -13.91
N LEU A 151 3.58 -3.37 -14.64
CA LEU A 151 4.41 -2.22 -15.04
C LEU A 151 4.88 -1.38 -13.83
N THR A 152 5.15 -1.99 -12.70
CA THR A 152 5.53 -1.29 -11.48
C THR A 152 7.03 -1.44 -11.21
N ALA A 153 7.76 -0.32 -11.15
CA ALA A 153 9.16 -0.30 -10.77
C ALA A 153 9.29 -0.45 -9.25
N TYR A 154 9.84 -1.60 -8.80
CA TYR A 154 9.92 -1.98 -7.40
C TYR A 154 10.48 -0.89 -6.47
N SER A 155 11.58 -0.26 -6.84
CA SER A 155 12.25 0.71 -5.99
C SER A 155 11.55 2.08 -5.93
N LEU A 156 10.84 2.48 -6.98
CA LEU A 156 9.99 3.67 -6.97
C LEU A 156 8.76 3.45 -6.08
N TRP A 157 8.14 2.29 -6.25
CA TRP A 157 6.99 1.89 -5.44
C TRP A 157 7.37 1.77 -3.94
N ASP A 158 8.55 1.19 -3.62
CA ASP A 158 9.06 1.11 -2.25
C ASP A 158 9.11 2.48 -1.56
N VAL A 159 9.61 3.51 -2.25
CA VAL A 159 9.64 4.86 -1.68
C VAL A 159 8.25 5.47 -1.58
N GLY A 160 7.45 5.39 -2.64
CA GLY A 160 6.10 5.96 -2.66
C GLY A 160 5.19 5.32 -1.62
N HIS A 161 5.22 4.01 -1.51
CA HIS A 161 4.33 3.27 -0.64
C HIS A 161 4.85 3.15 0.79
N ASN A 162 6.08 2.63 0.99
CA ASN A 162 6.58 2.37 2.35
C ASN A 162 6.97 3.63 3.11
N VAL A 163 7.59 4.62 2.42
CA VAL A 163 8.11 5.81 3.09
C VAL A 163 7.05 6.90 3.13
N VAL A 164 6.36 7.16 2.01
CA VAL A 164 5.39 8.25 1.93
C VAL A 164 4.04 7.79 2.46
N HIS A 165 3.39 6.82 1.82
CA HIS A 165 2.03 6.42 2.17
C HIS A 165 1.92 5.82 3.59
N HIS A 166 2.64 4.75 3.90
CA HIS A 166 2.61 4.17 5.25
C HIS A 166 3.22 5.05 6.33
N GLY A 167 4.18 5.91 5.95
CA GLY A 167 4.78 6.86 6.87
C GLY A 167 3.86 8.01 7.24
N TYR A 168 2.90 8.36 6.38
CA TYR A 168 2.10 9.57 6.50
C TYR A 168 0.66 9.42 5.99
N THR A 169 0.06 8.24 6.12
CA THR A 169 -1.28 7.94 5.60
C THR A 169 -2.31 9.01 5.95
N CYS A 170 -2.98 9.55 4.93
CA CYS A 170 -3.97 10.63 5.04
C CYS A 170 -3.44 11.95 5.67
N LEU A 171 -2.14 12.23 5.53
CA LEU A 171 -1.59 13.56 5.83
C LEU A 171 -1.55 14.41 4.56
N LYS A 172 -2.34 15.48 4.52
CA LYS A 172 -2.44 16.43 3.40
C LYS A 172 -1.07 17.02 3.04
N GLY A 173 -0.76 17.06 1.75
CA GLY A 173 0.50 17.57 1.22
C GLY A 173 1.69 16.61 1.33
N VAL A 174 1.49 15.41 1.90
CA VAL A 174 2.50 14.37 1.99
C VAL A 174 2.02 13.07 1.37
N ASP A 175 0.91 12.50 1.87
CA ASP A 175 0.31 11.30 1.28
C ASP A 175 -0.49 11.67 0.03
N PHE A 176 -0.05 11.18 -1.11
CA PHE A 176 -0.70 11.44 -2.40
C PHE A 176 -1.82 10.47 -2.74
N VAL A 177 -2.01 9.42 -1.91
CA VAL A 177 -2.99 8.38 -2.18
C VAL A 177 -4.39 8.90 -1.90
N TRP A 178 -5.13 9.24 -2.97
CA TRP A 178 -6.48 9.81 -2.88
C TRP A 178 -6.58 11.11 -2.07
N GLU A 179 -5.51 11.88 -2.03
CA GLU A 179 -5.48 13.17 -1.36
C GLU A 179 -6.67 14.05 -1.77
N PRO A 180 -7.53 14.47 -0.83
CA PRO A 180 -8.66 15.32 -1.15
C PRO A 180 -8.21 16.77 -1.33
N LEU A 181 -8.86 17.49 -2.24
CA LEU A 181 -8.74 18.94 -2.35
C LEU A 181 -9.70 19.62 -1.37
N THR A 182 -9.34 20.83 -0.92
CA THR A 182 -10.31 21.74 -0.31
C THR A 182 -11.20 22.37 -1.38
N LYS A 183 -12.26 23.06 -0.95
CA LYS A 183 -13.13 23.80 -1.88
C LYS A 183 -12.36 24.91 -2.59
N GLU A 184 -11.51 25.63 -1.88
CA GLU A 184 -10.68 26.72 -2.40
C GLU A 184 -9.67 26.19 -3.44
N GLU A 185 -8.99 25.08 -3.12
CA GLU A 185 -8.07 24.43 -4.06
C GLU A 185 -8.80 23.99 -5.34
N PHE A 186 -9.99 23.39 -5.20
CA PHE A 186 -10.78 22.95 -6.34
C PHE A 186 -11.22 24.12 -7.22
N ASP A 187 -11.65 25.26 -6.62
CA ASP A 187 -12.08 26.44 -7.35
C ASP A 187 -10.92 27.16 -8.05
N ALA A 188 -9.71 27.05 -7.52
CA ALA A 188 -8.51 27.60 -8.13
C ALA A 188 -8.03 26.80 -9.36
N LEU A 189 -8.54 25.58 -9.59
CA LEU A 189 -8.19 24.77 -10.75
C LEU A 189 -8.73 25.36 -12.05
N SER A 190 -8.02 25.12 -13.16
CA SER A 190 -8.55 25.41 -14.51
C SER A 190 -9.81 24.57 -14.81
N PRO A 191 -10.66 24.98 -15.77
CA PRO A 191 -11.85 24.23 -16.13
C PRO A 191 -11.55 22.75 -16.50
N MET A 192 -10.47 22.49 -17.22
CA MET A 192 -10.05 21.15 -17.60
C MET A 192 -9.61 20.33 -16.37
N GLN A 193 -8.84 20.90 -15.46
CA GLN A 193 -8.44 20.23 -14.23
C GLN A 193 -9.66 19.94 -13.33
N ARG A 194 -10.62 20.86 -13.24
CA ARG A 194 -11.88 20.60 -12.50
C ARG A 194 -12.68 19.47 -13.13
N ALA A 195 -12.76 19.41 -14.46
CA ALA A 195 -13.40 18.29 -15.16
C ALA A 195 -12.71 16.96 -14.83
N LEU A 196 -11.38 16.92 -14.87
CA LEU A 196 -10.59 15.75 -14.52
C LEU A 196 -10.82 15.33 -13.06
N GLN A 197 -10.83 16.25 -12.11
CA GLN A 197 -11.16 15.95 -10.70
C GLN A 197 -12.58 15.38 -10.54
N ARG A 198 -13.56 15.88 -11.32
CA ARG A 198 -14.92 15.31 -11.32
C ARG A 198 -14.94 13.87 -11.83
N ILE A 199 -14.15 13.56 -12.88
CA ILE A 199 -13.99 12.19 -13.39
C ILE A 199 -13.34 11.30 -12.30
N TYR A 200 -12.21 11.71 -11.76
CA TYR A 200 -11.51 10.95 -10.72
C TYR A 200 -12.45 10.55 -9.57
N ARG A 201 -13.27 11.48 -9.10
CA ARG A 201 -14.14 11.28 -7.93
C ARG A 201 -15.57 10.88 -8.29
N SER A 202 -15.80 10.37 -9.52
CA SER A 202 -17.13 9.93 -9.96
C SER A 202 -17.53 8.52 -9.48
N GLY A 203 -16.59 7.74 -8.96
CA GLY A 203 -16.72 6.31 -8.74
C GLY A 203 -16.24 5.47 -9.95
N TRP A 204 -16.34 5.99 -11.16
CA TRP A 204 -15.79 5.34 -12.36
C TRP A 204 -14.33 5.73 -12.62
N GLY A 205 -13.85 6.81 -12.03
CA GLY A 205 -12.54 7.36 -12.29
C GLY A 205 -11.38 6.78 -11.47
N ALA A 206 -11.62 5.80 -10.60
CA ALA A 206 -10.59 5.29 -9.70
C ALA A 206 -9.36 4.75 -10.44
N GLY A 207 -9.57 3.97 -11.51
CA GLY A 207 -8.47 3.46 -12.34
C GLY A 207 -7.74 4.57 -13.10
N ILE A 208 -8.46 5.58 -13.57
CA ILE A 208 -7.87 6.73 -14.28
C ILE A 208 -7.00 7.55 -13.32
N TYR A 209 -7.47 7.77 -12.09
CA TYR A 209 -6.69 8.44 -11.04
C TYR A 209 -5.39 7.70 -10.76
N TYR A 210 -5.48 6.38 -10.52
CA TYR A 210 -4.29 5.56 -10.26
C TYR A 210 -3.31 5.61 -11.43
N MET A 211 -3.80 5.40 -12.65
CA MET A 211 -2.97 5.40 -13.86
C MET A 211 -2.22 6.71 -14.07
N ILE A 212 -2.88 7.87 -13.84
CA ILE A 212 -2.29 9.19 -14.12
C ILE A 212 -1.54 9.74 -12.92
N GLU A 213 -2.21 9.81 -11.74
CA GLU A 213 -1.67 10.54 -10.59
C GLU A 213 -0.66 9.71 -9.80
N ILE A 214 -0.82 8.38 -9.78
CA ILE A 214 0.07 7.49 -9.02
C ILE A 214 1.09 6.86 -9.97
N TRP A 215 0.64 5.98 -10.86
CA TRP A 215 1.55 5.21 -11.69
C TRP A 215 2.40 6.08 -12.62
N TRP A 216 1.77 6.90 -13.48
CA TRP A 216 2.51 7.72 -14.48
C TRP A 216 3.42 8.75 -13.81
N LYS A 217 2.87 9.54 -12.88
CA LYS A 217 3.58 10.68 -12.31
C LYS A 217 4.58 10.31 -11.22
N ARG A 218 4.40 9.18 -10.53
CA ARG A 218 5.21 8.84 -9.34
C ARG A 218 5.97 7.52 -9.45
N GLU A 219 5.39 6.52 -10.12
CA GLU A 219 5.96 5.18 -10.12
C GLU A 219 6.68 4.82 -11.42
N PHE A 220 6.43 5.53 -12.53
CA PHE A 220 7.07 5.23 -13.81
C PHE A 220 7.89 6.39 -14.38
N PHE A 221 7.32 7.61 -14.45
CA PHE A 221 8.01 8.83 -14.94
C PHE A 221 8.04 9.94 -13.89
N PRO A 222 8.63 9.70 -12.69
CA PRO A 222 8.62 10.70 -11.64
C PRO A 222 9.48 11.92 -12.03
N ASN A 223 8.92 13.10 -11.84
CA ASN A 223 9.67 14.35 -11.87
C ASN A 223 10.21 14.71 -10.47
N LYS A 224 10.95 15.81 -10.37
CA LYS A 224 11.52 16.26 -9.08
C LYS A 224 10.47 16.63 -8.03
N THR A 225 9.30 17.08 -8.45
CA THR A 225 8.19 17.44 -7.55
C THR A 225 7.57 16.18 -6.93
N HIS A 226 7.37 15.13 -7.75
CA HIS A 226 6.71 13.92 -7.32
C HIS A 226 7.66 12.92 -6.62
N MET A 227 8.96 12.95 -6.99
CA MET A 227 10.01 12.12 -6.40
C MET A 227 11.29 12.95 -6.29
N PRO A 228 11.48 13.69 -5.17
CA PRO A 228 12.66 14.54 -4.98
C PRO A 228 13.96 13.73 -4.84
N THR A 229 13.88 12.50 -4.36
CA THR A 229 15.01 11.59 -4.22
C THR A 229 15.33 10.94 -5.57
N ARG A 230 16.60 10.95 -5.97
CA ARG A 230 17.08 10.23 -7.16
C ARG A 230 18.02 9.12 -6.75
N ARG A 231 17.75 7.90 -7.24
CA ARG A 231 18.58 6.70 -7.02
C ARG A 231 18.80 5.98 -8.33
N PRO A 232 20.03 5.53 -8.66
CA PRO A 232 20.30 4.79 -9.90
C PRO A 232 19.41 3.53 -10.06
N VAL A 233 19.00 2.91 -8.96
CA VAL A 233 18.15 1.72 -8.97
C VAL A 233 16.77 1.98 -9.58
N PHE A 234 16.26 3.21 -9.53
CA PHE A 234 14.98 3.57 -10.16
C PHE A 234 15.01 3.37 -11.68
N PHE A 235 16.10 3.82 -12.29
CA PHE A 235 16.32 3.63 -13.72
C PHE A 235 16.41 2.14 -14.10
N TRP A 236 17.19 1.36 -13.33
CA TRP A 236 17.36 -0.07 -13.61
C TRP A 236 16.09 -0.88 -13.41
N ASP A 237 15.29 -0.57 -12.39
CA ASP A 237 14.00 -1.22 -12.18
C ASP A 237 13.00 -0.86 -13.31
N ASN A 238 13.02 0.38 -13.83
CA ASN A 238 12.22 0.74 -15.00
C ASN A 238 12.68 -0.01 -16.27
N ILE A 239 13.99 -0.13 -16.51
CA ILE A 239 14.52 -0.92 -17.63
C ILE A 239 14.08 -2.38 -17.53
N LEU A 240 14.12 -2.97 -16.34
CA LEU A 240 13.69 -4.34 -16.09
C LEU A 240 12.20 -4.54 -16.44
N VAL A 241 11.35 -3.62 -16.03
CA VAL A 241 9.91 -3.62 -16.33
C VAL A 241 9.68 -3.50 -17.85
N VAL A 242 10.32 -2.56 -18.52
CA VAL A 242 10.20 -2.37 -19.97
C VAL A 242 10.70 -3.61 -20.73
N ALA A 243 11.82 -4.20 -20.29
CA ALA A 243 12.35 -5.43 -20.88
C ALA A 243 11.35 -6.59 -20.77
N PHE A 244 10.75 -6.79 -19.58
CA PHE A 244 9.70 -7.80 -19.40
C PHE A 244 8.52 -7.59 -20.36
N TRP A 245 8.03 -6.36 -20.49
CA TRP A 245 6.91 -6.04 -21.38
C TRP A 245 7.27 -6.24 -22.85
N THR A 246 8.50 -5.93 -23.23
CA THR A 246 9.00 -6.23 -24.58
C THR A 246 9.00 -7.73 -24.85
N VAL A 247 9.52 -8.53 -23.91
CA VAL A 247 9.50 -9.99 -24.03
C VAL A 247 8.07 -10.52 -24.09
N TRP A 248 7.15 -9.99 -23.29
CA TRP A 248 5.74 -10.36 -23.35
C TRP A 248 5.12 -10.01 -24.70
N ALA A 249 5.33 -8.79 -25.22
CA ALA A 249 4.85 -8.38 -26.52
C ALA A 249 5.36 -9.31 -27.66
N VAL A 250 6.65 -9.66 -27.63
CA VAL A 250 7.24 -10.61 -28.58
C VAL A 250 6.61 -12.00 -28.43
N ALA A 251 6.43 -12.48 -27.20
CA ALA A 251 5.86 -13.80 -26.93
C ALA A 251 4.41 -13.92 -27.45
N ILE A 252 3.54 -12.94 -27.19
CA ILE A 252 2.16 -12.97 -27.67
C ILE A 252 2.09 -12.82 -29.20
N THR A 253 3.00 -12.04 -29.80
CA THR A 253 3.11 -11.91 -31.27
C THR A 253 3.51 -13.24 -31.88
N ALA A 254 4.56 -13.89 -31.36
CA ALA A 254 4.99 -15.19 -31.82
C ALA A 254 3.89 -16.27 -31.69
N LEU A 255 3.17 -16.25 -30.54
CA LEU A 255 2.06 -17.15 -30.30
C LEU A 255 0.91 -16.92 -31.30
N ALA A 256 0.53 -15.67 -31.53
CA ALA A 256 -0.50 -15.31 -32.51
C ALA A 256 -0.14 -15.77 -33.90
N LEU A 257 1.09 -15.51 -34.38
CA LEU A 257 1.56 -15.93 -35.69
C LEU A 257 1.61 -17.46 -35.83
N ALA A 258 2.05 -18.18 -34.80
CA ALA A 258 2.14 -19.64 -34.83
C ALA A 258 0.76 -20.33 -34.89
N PHE A 259 -0.29 -19.68 -34.42
CA PHE A 259 -1.66 -20.21 -34.45
C PHE A 259 -2.62 -19.43 -35.36
N GLU A 260 -2.04 -18.68 -36.32
CA GLU A 260 -2.79 -17.91 -37.33
C GLU A 260 -3.84 -16.93 -36.73
N GLN A 261 -3.62 -16.47 -35.52
CA GLN A 261 -4.50 -15.49 -34.84
C GLN A 261 -4.12 -14.06 -35.26
N PRO A 262 -5.09 -13.13 -35.35
CA PRO A 262 -4.80 -11.73 -35.64
C PRO A 262 -3.93 -11.08 -34.59
N VAL A 263 -2.74 -10.60 -34.92
CA VAL A 263 -1.79 -10.00 -33.99
C VAL A 263 -2.40 -8.83 -33.18
N TRP A 264 -3.22 -7.99 -33.83
CA TRP A 264 -3.88 -6.88 -33.15
C TRP A 264 -4.86 -7.33 -32.03
N GLN A 265 -5.54 -8.48 -32.23
CA GLN A 265 -6.39 -9.07 -31.19
C GLN A 265 -5.57 -9.60 -30.02
N ALA A 266 -4.42 -10.23 -30.31
CA ALA A 266 -3.49 -10.67 -29.28
C ALA A 266 -3.02 -9.48 -28.41
N PHE A 267 -2.71 -8.33 -29.00
CA PHE A 267 -2.38 -7.12 -28.24
C PHE A 267 -3.58 -6.56 -27.48
N LEU A 268 -4.74 -6.51 -28.09
CA LEU A 268 -5.95 -5.99 -27.46
C LEU A 268 -6.34 -6.83 -26.23
N PHE A 269 -6.44 -8.14 -26.39
CA PHE A 269 -6.96 -9.04 -25.34
C PHE A 269 -5.86 -9.62 -24.44
N GLY A 270 -4.67 -9.89 -24.98
CA GLY A 270 -3.56 -10.47 -24.22
C GLY A 270 -2.67 -9.45 -23.50
N MET A 271 -2.80 -8.14 -23.79
CA MET A 271 -1.97 -7.10 -23.18
C MET A 271 -2.78 -5.88 -22.74
N ALA A 272 -3.52 -5.21 -23.62
CA ALA A 272 -4.25 -3.98 -23.26
C ALA A 272 -5.39 -4.23 -22.26
N ALA A 273 -6.22 -5.24 -22.50
CA ALA A 273 -7.33 -5.57 -21.60
C ALA A 273 -6.86 -5.98 -20.21
N PRO A 274 -5.85 -6.88 -20.03
CA PRO A 274 -5.30 -7.16 -18.71
C PRO A 274 -4.78 -5.93 -18.00
N LEU A 275 -4.04 -5.05 -18.70
CA LEU A 275 -3.45 -3.86 -18.11
C LEU A 275 -4.51 -2.84 -17.69
N MET A 276 -5.50 -2.59 -18.55
CA MET A 276 -6.60 -1.67 -18.21
C MET A 276 -7.41 -2.20 -17.03
N PHE A 277 -7.73 -3.49 -17.00
CA PHE A 277 -8.40 -4.09 -15.85
C PHE A 277 -7.58 -3.93 -14.57
N TRP A 278 -6.28 -4.18 -14.64
CA TRP A 278 -5.36 -3.97 -13.53
C TRP A 278 -5.41 -2.52 -13.00
N PHE A 279 -5.31 -1.51 -13.85
CA PHE A 279 -5.39 -0.11 -13.41
C PHE A 279 -6.71 0.22 -12.70
N TYR A 280 -7.82 -0.32 -13.20
CA TYR A 280 -9.12 -0.11 -12.55
C TYR A 280 -9.22 -0.87 -11.24
N MET A 281 -8.72 -2.10 -11.19
CA MET A 281 -8.72 -2.92 -9.97
C MET A 281 -7.87 -2.27 -8.87
N ILE A 282 -6.63 -1.88 -9.16
CA ILE A 282 -5.76 -1.27 -8.14
C ILE A 282 -6.28 0.10 -7.72
N GLY A 283 -6.77 0.90 -8.67
CA GLY A 283 -7.39 2.18 -8.36
C GLY A 283 -8.60 2.04 -7.44
N PHE A 284 -9.46 1.04 -7.70
CA PHE A 284 -10.56 0.68 -6.83
C PHE A 284 -10.07 0.26 -5.43
N VAL A 285 -9.13 -0.68 -5.36
CA VAL A 285 -8.58 -1.21 -4.10
C VAL A 285 -8.02 -0.07 -3.23
N VAL A 286 -7.17 0.76 -3.79
CA VAL A 286 -6.54 1.87 -3.07
C VAL A 286 -7.58 2.93 -2.67
N TYR A 287 -8.60 3.16 -3.50
CA TYR A 287 -9.71 4.06 -3.18
C TYR A 287 -10.49 3.58 -1.95
N VAL A 288 -10.98 2.34 -1.95
CA VAL A 288 -11.84 1.83 -0.87
C VAL A 288 -11.09 1.59 0.44
N HIS A 289 -9.77 1.47 0.40
CA HIS A 289 -8.94 1.33 1.59
C HIS A 289 -8.84 2.63 2.41
N HIS A 290 -8.90 3.81 1.75
CA HIS A 290 -8.62 5.10 2.37
C HIS A 290 -9.71 6.15 2.15
N THR A 291 -10.84 5.76 1.54
CA THR A 291 -11.97 6.67 1.31
C THR A 291 -13.25 6.08 1.90
N HIS A 292 -13.72 6.73 2.95
CA HIS A 292 -14.96 6.39 3.65
C HIS A 292 -15.43 7.62 4.43
N GLU A 293 -16.73 7.78 4.68
CA GLU A 293 -17.25 8.93 5.43
C GLU A 293 -16.70 9.01 6.86
N LYS A 294 -16.22 7.89 7.41
CA LYS A 294 -15.57 7.82 8.73
C LYS A 294 -14.04 8.00 8.69
N VAL A 295 -13.39 7.96 7.54
CA VAL A 295 -11.95 8.19 7.41
C VAL A 295 -11.66 9.68 7.47
N THR A 296 -10.66 10.05 8.28
CA THR A 296 -10.26 11.45 8.47
C THR A 296 -8.94 11.75 7.79
N TRP A 297 -8.85 12.95 7.23
CA TRP A 297 -7.62 13.54 6.73
C TRP A 297 -7.15 14.65 7.68
N GLN A 298 -5.85 14.82 7.81
CA GLN A 298 -5.24 15.86 8.63
C GLN A 298 -4.32 16.73 7.76
N ASN A 299 -4.26 18.04 8.04
CA ASN A 299 -3.31 18.98 7.42
C ASN A 299 -2.24 19.49 8.39
N ASP A 300 -2.26 19.03 9.64
CA ASP A 300 -1.25 19.28 10.65
C ASP A 300 -0.62 17.96 11.12
N LYS A 301 0.71 17.90 11.11
CA LYS A 301 1.47 16.69 11.46
C LYS A 301 1.30 16.30 12.94
N THR A 302 1.12 17.26 13.82
CA THR A 302 0.96 17.00 15.25
C THR A 302 -0.41 16.41 15.55
N ALA A 303 -1.46 16.99 14.96
CA ALA A 303 -2.82 16.47 15.03
C ALA A 303 -2.90 15.07 14.40
N TRP A 304 -2.28 14.89 13.23
CA TRP A 304 -2.18 13.61 12.56
C TRP A 304 -1.56 12.51 13.44
N GLY A 305 -0.45 12.82 14.12
CA GLY A 305 0.21 11.86 15.03
C GLY A 305 -0.67 11.42 16.21
N LYS A 306 -1.55 12.32 16.70
CA LYS A 306 -2.50 12.03 17.79
C LYS A 306 -3.73 11.23 17.33
N ALA A 307 -4.08 11.32 16.06
CA ALA A 307 -5.28 10.69 15.49
C ALA A 307 -5.14 9.16 15.27
N ALA A 308 -4.04 8.53 15.68
CA ALA A 308 -3.74 7.12 15.46
C ALA A 308 -3.97 6.69 14.00
N PRO A 309 -3.29 7.32 13.02
CA PRO A 309 -3.62 7.20 11.59
C PRO A 309 -3.54 5.76 11.07
N PHE A 310 -2.72 4.91 11.66
CA PHE A 310 -2.61 3.49 11.32
C PHE A 310 -3.89 2.67 11.58
N VAL A 311 -4.90 3.23 12.26
CA VAL A 311 -6.23 2.65 12.45
C VAL A 311 -7.31 3.54 11.86
N SER A 312 -7.26 4.86 12.14
CA SER A 312 -8.34 5.80 11.81
C SER A 312 -8.46 6.16 10.32
N THR A 313 -7.44 5.84 9.52
CA THR A 313 -7.38 6.19 8.10
C THR A 313 -7.54 4.99 7.17
N THR A 314 -7.90 3.84 7.71
CA THR A 314 -8.01 2.58 6.97
C THR A 314 -9.40 1.97 7.09
N VAL A 315 -9.78 1.20 6.06
CA VAL A 315 -11.05 0.47 6.02
C VAL A 315 -10.76 -1.01 5.82
N HIS A 316 -11.34 -1.86 6.68
CA HIS A 316 -11.46 -3.28 6.42
C HIS A 316 -12.72 -3.53 5.58
N LEU A 317 -12.53 -3.86 4.31
CA LEU A 317 -13.64 -4.12 3.40
C LEU A 317 -13.92 -5.62 3.34
N THR A 318 -15.13 -6.02 3.72
CA THR A 318 -15.53 -7.44 3.71
C THR A 318 -16.34 -7.78 2.46
N PHE A 319 -16.03 -8.93 1.85
CA PHE A 319 -16.71 -9.42 0.65
C PHE A 319 -17.40 -10.76 0.88
N PRO A 320 -18.51 -11.03 0.19
CA PRO A 320 -19.09 -12.37 0.15
C PRO A 320 -18.18 -13.36 -0.61
N PHE A 321 -18.47 -14.67 -0.49
CA PHE A 321 -17.89 -15.74 -1.31
C PHE A 321 -16.35 -15.85 -1.30
N LYS A 322 -15.69 -15.52 -0.20
CA LYS A 322 -14.21 -15.60 -0.04
C LYS A 322 -13.41 -14.77 -1.05
N ILE A 323 -13.98 -13.71 -1.63
CA ILE A 323 -13.28 -12.81 -2.56
C ILE A 323 -12.03 -12.22 -1.88
N GLY A 324 -12.07 -11.92 -0.59
CA GLY A 324 -10.89 -11.49 0.17
C GLY A 324 -9.71 -12.46 0.06
N ALA A 325 -9.97 -13.78 0.13
CA ALA A 325 -8.93 -14.79 -0.07
C ALA A 325 -8.42 -14.83 -1.52
N ALA A 326 -9.30 -14.64 -2.52
CA ALA A 326 -8.90 -14.52 -3.92
C ALA A 326 -8.00 -13.30 -4.18
N MET A 327 -8.11 -12.27 -3.35
CA MET A 327 -7.29 -11.05 -3.37
C MET A 327 -6.15 -11.06 -2.32
N HIS A 328 -5.67 -12.24 -1.93
CA HIS A 328 -4.59 -12.42 -0.95
C HIS A 328 -4.79 -11.64 0.34
N HIS A 329 -6.03 -11.46 0.79
CA HIS A 329 -6.37 -10.77 2.03
C HIS A 329 -5.90 -9.29 2.12
N ILE A 330 -5.69 -8.60 1.00
CA ILE A 330 -5.27 -7.19 1.01
C ILE A 330 -6.36 -6.26 1.58
N MET A 331 -7.62 -6.74 1.62
CA MET A 331 -8.76 -5.98 2.14
C MET A 331 -8.78 -5.89 3.67
N GLU A 332 -8.03 -6.75 4.37
CA GLU A 332 -7.76 -6.66 5.80
C GLU A 332 -6.72 -5.55 6.10
N HIS A 333 -7.02 -4.36 5.60
CA HIS A 333 -6.07 -3.28 5.38
C HIS A 333 -5.63 -2.57 6.67
N THR A 334 -6.46 -2.59 7.72
CA THR A 334 -6.07 -2.02 9.02
C THR A 334 -4.94 -2.83 9.67
N ALA A 335 -5.02 -4.17 9.62
CA ALA A 335 -3.94 -5.02 10.13
C ALA A 335 -2.63 -4.76 9.38
N HIS A 336 -2.71 -4.56 8.08
CA HIS A 336 -1.58 -4.22 7.23
C HIS A 336 -0.94 -2.87 7.61
N HIS A 337 -1.73 -1.81 7.84
CA HIS A 337 -1.22 -0.50 8.28
C HIS A 337 -0.70 -0.49 9.72
N VAL A 338 -1.28 -1.28 10.61
CA VAL A 338 -0.78 -1.45 11.98
C VAL A 338 0.60 -2.07 11.96
N ASP A 339 0.78 -3.17 11.23
CA ASP A 339 2.06 -3.86 11.14
C ASP A 339 2.33 -4.44 9.73
N MET A 340 3.08 -3.70 8.93
CA MET A 340 3.50 -4.11 7.59
C MET A 340 4.36 -5.39 7.57
N SER A 341 4.81 -5.90 8.71
CA SER A 341 5.61 -7.13 8.78
C SER A 341 4.77 -8.40 8.74
N ILE A 342 3.44 -8.29 8.77
CA ILE A 342 2.52 -9.42 8.69
C ILE A 342 2.37 -9.83 7.23
N PRO A 343 2.68 -11.09 6.87
CA PRO A 343 2.52 -11.55 5.50
C PRO A 343 1.03 -11.70 5.13
N LEU A 344 0.72 -11.55 3.84
CA LEU A 344 -0.63 -11.62 3.27
C LEU A 344 -1.45 -12.84 3.75
N TYR A 345 -0.82 -14.00 3.88
CA TYR A 345 -1.47 -15.24 4.31
C TYR A 345 -1.80 -15.30 5.83
N GLN A 346 -1.38 -14.29 6.63
CA GLN A 346 -1.73 -14.13 8.04
C GLN A 346 -2.61 -12.89 8.32
N LEU A 347 -2.80 -11.99 7.34
CA LEU A 347 -3.53 -10.72 7.53
C LEU A 347 -4.94 -10.94 8.09
N LYS A 348 -5.67 -11.95 7.61
CA LYS A 348 -7.01 -12.26 8.10
C LYS A 348 -7.05 -12.54 9.60
N LYS A 349 -6.08 -13.30 10.11
CA LYS A 349 -6.00 -13.63 11.55
C LYS A 349 -5.63 -12.40 12.37
N ALA A 350 -4.68 -11.61 11.87
CA ALA A 350 -4.26 -10.38 12.51
C ALA A 350 -5.39 -9.35 12.56
N GLN A 351 -6.15 -9.20 11.48
CA GLN A 351 -7.30 -8.30 11.41
C GLN A 351 -8.38 -8.71 12.42
N ALA A 352 -8.74 -9.99 12.48
CA ALA A 352 -9.69 -10.51 13.45
C ALA A 352 -9.26 -10.22 14.90
N LYS A 353 -7.94 -10.37 15.20
CA LYS A 353 -7.39 -10.05 16.51
C LYS A 353 -7.45 -8.56 16.83
N LEU A 354 -7.22 -7.71 15.87
CA LEU A 354 -7.36 -6.25 16.05
C LEU A 354 -8.82 -5.85 16.29
N GLU A 355 -9.77 -6.43 15.58
CA GLU A 355 -11.20 -6.15 15.77
C GLU A 355 -11.70 -6.61 17.13
N GLU A 356 -11.19 -7.76 17.62
CA GLU A 356 -11.46 -8.24 18.99
C GLU A 356 -10.95 -7.24 20.05
N LEU A 357 -9.73 -6.69 19.88
CA LEU A 357 -9.08 -5.84 20.87
C LEU A 357 -9.39 -4.35 20.73
N LEU A 358 -9.92 -3.93 19.59
CA LEU A 358 -10.30 -2.54 19.27
C LEU A 358 -11.77 -2.46 18.84
N PRO A 359 -12.73 -2.92 19.65
CA PRO A 359 -14.14 -2.96 19.26
C PRO A 359 -14.66 -1.57 18.92
N GLY A 360 -15.29 -1.45 17.73
CA GLY A 360 -15.84 -0.18 17.24
C GLY A 360 -14.81 0.88 16.80
N ARG A 361 -13.50 0.59 16.89
CA ARG A 361 -12.44 1.54 16.51
C ARG A 361 -11.96 1.38 15.08
N ILE A 362 -12.19 0.23 14.47
CA ILE A 362 -11.83 -0.09 13.10
C ILE A 362 -13.05 0.09 12.21
N VAL A 363 -12.89 0.76 11.09
CA VAL A 363 -13.95 0.87 10.08
C VAL A 363 -14.06 -0.46 9.33
N VAL A 364 -15.04 -1.27 9.69
CA VAL A 364 -15.40 -2.51 8.99
C VAL A 364 -16.59 -2.24 8.11
N GLN A 365 -16.45 -2.45 6.80
CA GLN A 365 -17.46 -2.12 5.80
C GLN A 365 -17.77 -3.33 4.91
N PRO A 366 -18.98 -3.88 4.95
CA PRO A 366 -19.43 -4.83 3.94
C PRO A 366 -19.53 -4.17 2.56
N PHE A 367 -18.93 -4.81 1.57
CA PHE A 367 -18.96 -4.30 0.20
C PHE A 367 -20.34 -4.43 -0.42
N SER A 368 -20.81 -3.35 -1.04
CA SER A 368 -21.85 -3.36 -2.06
C SER A 368 -21.59 -2.24 -3.07
N TRP A 369 -22.03 -2.42 -4.32
CA TRP A 369 -21.94 -1.37 -5.33
C TRP A 369 -22.70 -0.11 -4.92
N LYS A 370 -23.84 -0.25 -4.21
CA LYS A 370 -24.56 0.89 -3.64
C LYS A 370 -23.68 1.68 -2.68
N TRP A 371 -23.07 1.03 -1.70
CA TRP A 371 -22.16 1.68 -0.76
C TRP A 371 -20.99 2.37 -1.49
N TYR A 372 -20.38 1.70 -2.47
CA TYR A 372 -19.27 2.25 -3.23
C TYR A 372 -19.63 3.56 -3.93
N PHE A 373 -20.75 3.58 -4.67
CA PHE A 373 -21.19 4.79 -5.37
C PHE A 373 -21.71 5.87 -4.42
N ASP A 374 -22.38 5.51 -3.31
CA ASP A 374 -22.77 6.45 -2.26
C ASP A 374 -21.53 7.10 -1.62
N THR A 375 -20.48 6.33 -1.33
CA THR A 375 -19.19 6.85 -0.83
C THR A 375 -18.54 7.78 -1.85
N ALA A 376 -18.50 7.37 -3.12
CA ALA A 376 -17.98 8.23 -4.18
C ALA A 376 -18.82 9.50 -4.38
N ALA A 377 -20.12 9.47 -4.13
CA ALA A 377 -20.96 10.66 -4.17
C ALA A 377 -20.69 11.62 -3.00
N LYS A 378 -20.41 11.10 -1.82
CA LYS A 378 -20.15 11.88 -0.60
C LYS A 378 -18.73 12.41 -0.51
N CYS A 379 -17.72 11.60 -0.79
CA CYS A 379 -16.30 11.90 -0.55
C CYS A 379 -15.68 12.61 -1.76
N LYS A 380 -16.07 13.87 -2.03
CA LYS A 380 -15.55 14.66 -3.16
C LYS A 380 -14.37 15.55 -2.76
N LEU A 381 -14.59 16.44 -1.83
CA LEU A 381 -13.61 17.38 -1.27
C LEU A 381 -13.58 17.21 0.26
N TYR A 382 -12.65 17.88 0.93
CA TYR A 382 -12.51 17.76 2.38
C TYR A 382 -12.36 19.13 3.05
N ASP A 383 -13.15 19.38 4.07
CA ASP A 383 -13.00 20.54 4.95
C ASP A 383 -12.12 20.15 6.16
N PHE A 384 -10.89 20.66 6.17
CA PHE A 384 -9.93 20.39 7.24
C PHE A 384 -10.23 21.13 8.55
N LYS A 385 -11.08 22.16 8.54
CA LYS A 385 -11.50 22.87 9.74
C LYS A 385 -12.61 22.10 10.48
N GLN A 386 -13.56 21.56 9.72
CA GLN A 386 -14.65 20.75 10.25
C GLN A 386 -14.34 19.25 10.25
N MET A 387 -13.20 18.84 9.67
CA MET A 387 -12.77 17.45 9.53
C MET A 387 -13.88 16.55 8.95
N CYS A 388 -14.47 17.00 7.85
CA CYS A 388 -15.55 16.28 7.18
C CYS A 388 -15.41 16.30 5.65
N TRP A 389 -15.99 15.31 5.00
CA TRP A 389 -16.14 15.28 3.55
C TRP A 389 -17.21 16.27 3.10
N THR A 390 -16.98 16.84 1.92
CA THR A 390 -17.91 17.77 1.30
C THR A 390 -18.16 17.39 -0.17
N ASP A 391 -19.27 17.87 -0.73
CA ASP A 391 -19.49 17.84 -2.17
C ASP A 391 -18.67 18.94 -2.89
N PHE A 392 -18.77 19.01 -4.22
CA PHE A 392 -18.08 20.04 -5.00
C PHE A 392 -18.58 21.47 -4.79
N SER A 393 -19.72 21.65 -4.11
CA SER A 393 -20.20 22.98 -3.69
C SER A 393 -19.61 23.42 -2.34
N GLY A 394 -18.94 22.52 -1.63
CA GLY A 394 -18.41 22.73 -0.28
C GLY A 394 -19.41 22.40 0.84
N ARG A 395 -20.59 21.84 0.51
CA ARG A 395 -21.57 21.43 1.51
C ARG A 395 -21.11 20.10 2.17
N ALA A 396 -21.15 20.04 3.51
CA ALA A 396 -20.81 18.85 4.27
C ALA A 396 -21.68 17.64 3.85
N THR A 397 -21.04 16.51 3.63
CA THR A 397 -21.64 15.22 3.23
C THR A 397 -21.34 14.10 4.21
N SER A 398 -20.45 14.33 5.16
CA SER A 398 -20.23 13.49 6.33
C SER A 398 -20.36 14.31 7.62
N VAL A 399 -20.44 13.63 8.76
CA VAL A 399 -20.57 14.31 10.05
C VAL A 399 -19.31 15.09 10.37
N PRO A 400 -19.38 16.41 10.62
CA PRO A 400 -18.24 17.19 11.09
C PRO A 400 -17.69 16.66 12.41
N ARG A 401 -16.38 16.75 12.59
CA ARG A 401 -15.69 16.27 13.79
C ARG A 401 -14.91 17.42 14.41
N THR A 402 -15.04 17.58 15.71
CA THR A 402 -14.32 18.59 16.48
C THR A 402 -13.16 18.00 17.26
N ASP A 403 -13.11 16.69 17.41
CA ASP A 403 -12.06 15.99 18.18
C ASP A 403 -11.43 14.86 17.35
N VAL A 404 -10.12 14.97 17.11
CA VAL A 404 -9.31 13.98 16.41
C VAL A 404 -8.89 12.81 17.30
N THR A 405 -8.97 12.95 18.61
CA THR A 405 -8.52 11.92 19.56
C THR A 405 -9.53 10.80 19.74
N VAL A 406 -10.78 11.03 19.33
CA VAL A 406 -11.86 10.05 19.38
C VAL A 406 -12.08 9.47 18.01
N VAL A 407 -11.59 8.25 17.76
CA VAL A 407 -12.04 7.45 16.62
C VAL A 407 -13.51 7.13 16.88
N PRO A 408 -14.45 7.53 15.99
CA PRO A 408 -15.87 7.27 16.24
C PRO A 408 -16.14 5.78 16.33
N ALA A 409 -17.03 5.46 17.24
CA ALA A 409 -17.61 4.11 17.33
C ALA A 409 -18.42 3.76 16.06
#